data_cab89157a62780509820d7f8380175cf
#
_entry.id   cab89157a62780509820d7f8380175cf
#
_cell.length_a   1.000
_cell.length_b   1.000
_cell.length_c   1.000
_cell.angle_alpha   90.00
_cell.angle_beta   90.00
_cell.angle_gamma   90.00
#
_symmetry.space_group_name_H-M   'P 1'
#
loop_
_entity.id
_entity.type
_entity.pdbx_description
1 polymer ?
#
loop_
_entity_poly.entity_id
_entity_poly.type
_entity_poly.pdbx_seq_one_letter_code
_entity_poly.pdbx_strand_id
1 'polypeptide(L)'
;MEIDAVLLNLVFYYLFFLFFFFVSGSTKISLDILLIFTMIVGLANYFVILFRSSPILPWDLLSVGTAATVANNYTFSITYLVAQLAAGFLGCIILAGKCNLHFPALSAKKTIRGLIRLALCCVLIIPSACYVHFLYQPDIADYTSLDNTLFTPKYMFKTNGFFVAFLMDSRYLRIDEPNGYSKEYAKSLLDEQTETSSTADDLPNIVVIMDECFSDPTVLGDFSCNEDFMPYIRSLLDGAPNTISGHLYVSVLGGNTANSEFEYLTGDSMAFLPSGSIPYQQYLNKYALSIVSHMEELGYSTTAMHPYNASGWNRSSVYEKMGFGQFLSLKNFHHGEQLRKYVSDQADFEEVLDVLNQSTDPAFIFNVTMQNHSSYGTPYDNFTPSIEAKFKNTKSTKYLNNYLSLMKYTDDAVKYLLTELSASDKKTIVVFFGDHQPNDYVVEPIYEENGLDINNQTLEEQQKRQQVPFFIWANYDIEEESNLAIS
;
A
#
# COMPACT_ATOMS: atom_id res chain seq x y z
N MET A 1 12.76 5.16 22.29
CA MET A 1 13.98 4.39 21.94
C MET A 1 14.76 4.13 23.22
N GLU A 2 15.06 2.89 23.47
CA GLU A 2 15.96 2.49 24.56
C GLU A 2 17.43 2.81 24.23
N ILE A 3 18.33 2.71 25.21
CA ILE A 3 19.70 3.21 25.09
C ILE A 3 20.54 2.43 24.07
N ASP A 4 20.34 1.13 23.95
CA ASP A 4 21.02 0.26 22.99
C ASP A 4 20.58 0.55 21.54
N ALA A 5 19.28 0.82 21.31
CA ALA A 5 18.79 1.28 20.01
C ALA A 5 19.41 2.64 19.62
N VAL A 6 19.55 3.57 20.59
CA VAL A 6 20.25 4.85 20.36
C VAL A 6 21.71 4.61 19.98
N LEU A 7 22.41 3.74 20.72
CA LEU A 7 23.83 3.43 20.46
C LEU A 7 24.02 2.79 19.08
N LEU A 8 23.14 1.88 18.68
CA LEU A 8 23.22 1.25 17.35
C LEU A 8 22.98 2.28 16.23
N ASN A 9 22.04 3.22 16.37
CA ASN A 9 21.91 4.31 15.41
C ASN A 9 23.16 5.20 15.37
N LEU A 10 23.80 5.47 16.53
CA LEU A 10 25.06 6.21 16.55
C LEU A 10 26.18 5.47 15.83
N VAL A 11 26.25 4.13 15.91
CA VAL A 11 27.21 3.33 15.12
C VAL A 11 26.97 3.55 13.63
N PHE A 12 25.72 3.52 13.15
CA PHE A 12 25.40 3.82 11.75
C PHE A 12 25.91 5.20 11.34
N TYR A 13 25.55 6.24 12.10
CA TYR A 13 26.00 7.61 11.79
C TYR A 13 27.51 7.76 11.80
N TYR A 14 28.20 7.07 12.71
CA TYR A 14 29.66 7.10 12.81
C TYR A 14 30.34 6.40 11.62
N LEU A 15 29.84 5.23 11.21
CA LEU A 15 30.34 4.51 10.03
C LEU A 15 30.11 5.33 8.75
N PHE A 16 28.93 5.94 8.60
CA PHE A 16 28.60 6.82 7.49
C PHE A 16 29.52 8.05 7.46
N PHE A 17 29.70 8.70 8.61
CA PHE A 17 30.61 9.83 8.75
C PHE A 17 32.07 9.44 8.38
N LEU A 18 32.57 8.34 8.89
CA LEU A 18 33.94 7.87 8.60
C LEU A 18 34.16 7.58 7.11
N PHE A 19 33.16 6.96 6.46
CA PHE A 19 33.24 6.71 5.02
C PHE A 19 33.44 8.03 4.25
N PHE A 20 32.58 9.02 4.49
CA PHE A 20 32.71 10.31 3.80
C PHE A 20 33.97 11.09 4.25
N PHE A 21 34.41 10.91 5.48
CA PHE A 21 35.66 11.51 5.94
C PHE A 21 36.89 10.91 5.20
N PHE A 22 36.90 9.63 4.98
CA PHE A 22 37.96 9.01 4.17
C PHE A 22 37.84 9.39 2.70
N VAL A 23 36.63 9.54 2.16
CA VAL A 23 36.39 10.00 0.78
C VAL A 23 36.77 11.47 0.61
N SER A 24 36.30 12.38 1.44
CA SER A 24 36.49 13.84 1.30
C SER A 24 37.80 14.34 1.90
N GLY A 25 38.26 13.70 2.97
CA GLY A 25 39.40 14.14 3.79
C GLY A 25 39.10 15.37 4.66
N SER A 26 37.82 15.72 4.87
CA SER A 26 37.39 16.88 5.62
C SER A 26 36.21 16.54 6.54
N THR A 27 36.34 16.84 7.85
CA THR A 27 35.25 16.65 8.82
C THR A 27 34.03 17.49 8.46
N LYS A 28 34.25 18.73 8.01
CA LYS A 28 33.17 19.64 7.61
C LYS A 28 32.31 19.01 6.51
N ILE A 29 32.95 18.57 5.40
CA ILE A 29 32.21 18.00 4.26
C ILE A 29 31.48 16.75 4.70
N SER A 30 32.09 15.90 5.52
CA SER A 30 31.47 14.67 5.99
C SER A 30 30.28 14.90 6.90
N LEU A 31 30.37 15.89 7.80
CA LEU A 31 29.25 16.32 8.65
C LEU A 31 28.14 16.96 7.84
N ASP A 32 28.48 17.83 6.88
CA ASP A 32 27.50 18.46 5.99
C ASP A 32 26.70 17.39 5.21
N ILE A 33 27.39 16.39 4.63
CA ILE A 33 26.75 15.27 3.92
C ILE A 33 25.85 14.46 4.86
N LEU A 34 26.35 14.09 6.05
CA LEU A 34 25.59 13.33 7.04
C LEU A 34 24.32 14.08 7.45
N LEU A 35 24.42 15.36 7.78
CA LEU A 35 23.30 16.17 8.25
C LEU A 35 22.26 16.38 7.14
N ILE A 36 22.72 16.71 5.92
CA ILE A 36 21.81 16.91 4.77
C ILE A 36 21.10 15.59 4.43
N PHE A 37 21.83 14.47 4.36
CA PHE A 37 21.26 13.16 4.10
C PHE A 37 20.20 12.79 5.14
N THR A 38 20.54 12.91 6.43
CA THR A 38 19.61 12.59 7.52
C THR A 38 18.36 13.50 7.49
N MET A 39 18.55 14.79 7.19
CA MET A 39 17.43 15.73 7.05
C MET A 39 16.48 15.33 5.90
N ILE A 40 17.03 15.03 4.72
CA ILE A 40 16.24 14.64 3.55
C ILE A 40 15.47 13.34 3.84
N VAL A 41 16.15 12.31 4.34
CA VAL A 41 15.51 11.03 4.68
C VAL A 41 14.45 11.21 5.77
N GLY A 42 14.75 11.98 6.80
CA GLY A 42 13.81 12.24 7.89
C GLY A 42 12.54 12.98 7.42
N LEU A 43 12.69 14.01 6.57
CA LEU A 43 11.56 14.73 5.99
C LEU A 43 10.75 13.85 5.04
N ALA A 44 11.42 13.08 4.18
CA ALA A 44 10.75 12.14 3.28
C ALA A 44 9.94 11.11 4.09
N ASN A 45 10.55 10.50 5.10
CA ASN A 45 9.88 9.54 5.97
C ASN A 45 8.69 10.16 6.73
N TYR A 46 8.82 11.40 7.21
CA TYR A 46 7.72 12.12 7.86
C TYR A 46 6.50 12.26 6.94
N PHE A 47 6.71 12.71 5.69
CA PHE A 47 5.60 12.84 4.73
C PHE A 47 5.03 11.49 4.30
N VAL A 48 5.88 10.47 4.13
CA VAL A 48 5.41 9.11 3.79
C VAL A 48 4.54 8.54 4.91
N ILE A 49 4.93 8.68 6.18
CA ILE A 49 4.09 8.28 7.32
C ILE A 49 2.78 9.06 7.33
N LEU A 50 2.82 10.37 7.06
CA LEU A 50 1.61 11.21 7.01
C LEU A 50 0.63 10.75 5.92
N PHE A 51 1.15 10.28 4.77
CA PHE A 51 0.33 9.94 3.61
C PHE A 51 -0.16 8.50 3.59
N ARG A 52 0.57 7.55 4.17
CA ARG A 52 0.22 6.13 4.15
C ARG A 52 0.30 5.40 5.50
N SER A 53 0.47 6.14 6.62
CA SER A 53 0.56 5.61 7.99
C SER A 53 1.70 4.58 8.22
N SER A 54 2.61 4.43 7.27
CA SER A 54 3.77 3.51 7.31
C SER A 54 5.08 4.24 6.98
N PRO A 55 6.22 3.88 7.60
CA PRO A 55 7.53 4.47 7.28
C PRO A 55 8.01 4.07 5.87
N ILE A 56 9.10 4.71 5.41
CA ILE A 56 9.83 4.26 4.22
C ILE A 56 10.54 2.93 4.54
N LEU A 57 10.24 1.92 3.75
CA LEU A 57 10.79 0.57 3.84
C LEU A 57 11.84 0.31 2.74
N PRO A 58 12.75 -0.67 2.88
CA PRO A 58 13.79 -0.91 1.87
C PRO A 58 13.27 -1.15 0.45
N TRP A 59 12.16 -1.85 0.30
CA TRP A 59 11.53 -2.12 -1.00
C TRP A 59 10.85 -0.90 -1.61
N ASP A 60 10.54 0.16 -0.85
CA ASP A 60 10.04 1.41 -1.42
C ASP A 60 11.03 2.07 -2.38
N LEU A 61 12.33 1.74 -2.26
CA LEU A 61 13.33 2.18 -3.22
C LEU A 61 13.07 1.64 -4.63
N LEU A 62 12.41 0.48 -4.74
CA LEU A 62 11.98 -0.09 -6.01
C LEU A 62 10.76 0.65 -6.59
N SER A 63 9.98 1.31 -5.71
CA SER A 63 8.74 2.02 -6.03
C SER A 63 8.91 3.52 -6.25
N VAL A 64 10.12 4.07 -6.23
CA VAL A 64 10.37 5.53 -6.36
C VAL A 64 9.74 6.10 -7.64
N GLY A 65 9.74 5.35 -8.73
CA GLY A 65 9.08 5.75 -9.98
C GLY A 65 7.57 5.91 -9.80
N THR A 66 6.91 4.95 -9.17
CA THR A 66 5.46 5.00 -8.85
C THR A 66 5.16 6.16 -7.89
N ALA A 67 5.94 6.31 -6.83
CA ALA A 67 5.79 7.40 -5.87
C ALA A 67 5.90 8.79 -6.54
N ALA A 68 6.80 8.96 -7.51
CA ALA A 68 6.95 10.20 -8.26
C ALA A 68 5.70 10.54 -9.10
N THR A 69 5.01 9.54 -9.66
CA THR A 69 3.80 9.78 -10.47
C THR A 69 2.61 10.25 -9.62
N VAL A 70 2.52 9.80 -8.37
CA VAL A 70 1.43 10.16 -7.45
C VAL A 70 1.77 11.33 -6.52
N ALA A 71 3.04 11.77 -6.45
CA ALA A 71 3.50 12.82 -5.54
C ALA A 71 2.72 14.13 -5.70
N ASN A 72 2.32 14.50 -6.92
CA ASN A 72 1.51 15.68 -7.19
C ASN A 72 0.08 15.60 -6.61
N ASN A 73 -0.35 14.42 -6.17
CA ASN A 73 -1.66 14.21 -5.57
C ASN A 73 -1.69 14.62 -4.09
N TYR A 74 -0.53 14.84 -3.49
CA TYR A 74 -0.39 15.16 -2.07
C TYR A 74 0.01 16.61 -1.84
N THR A 75 -0.50 17.21 -0.77
CA THR A 75 -0.14 18.58 -0.36
C THR A 75 0.95 18.51 0.68
N PHE A 76 2.15 18.96 0.31
CA PHE A 76 3.28 19.07 1.23
C PHE A 76 3.20 20.38 2.02
N SER A 77 2.63 20.35 3.22
CA SER A 77 2.53 21.52 4.06
C SER A 77 3.73 21.65 5.00
N ILE A 78 4.29 22.86 5.10
CA ILE A 78 5.34 23.15 6.08
C ILE A 78 4.66 23.39 7.43
N THR A 79 4.62 22.34 8.26
CA THR A 79 4.12 22.43 9.62
C THR A 79 5.14 23.11 10.55
N TYR A 80 4.72 23.54 11.73
CA TYR A 80 5.61 24.07 12.75
C TYR A 80 6.74 23.08 13.11
N LEU A 81 6.42 21.80 13.21
CA LEU A 81 7.40 20.73 13.46
C LEU A 81 8.44 20.63 12.33
N VAL A 82 8.00 20.62 11.08
CA VAL A 82 8.91 20.59 9.91
C VAL A 82 9.83 21.80 9.92
N ALA A 83 9.30 23.01 10.21
CA ALA A 83 10.11 24.21 10.28
C ALA A 83 11.14 24.17 11.42
N GLN A 84 10.76 23.68 12.61
CA GLN A 84 11.68 23.51 13.75
C GLN A 84 12.80 22.51 13.44
N LEU A 85 12.48 21.35 12.87
CA LEU A 85 13.47 20.33 12.48
C LEU A 85 14.44 20.89 11.44
N ALA A 86 13.93 21.53 10.39
CA ALA A 86 14.77 22.14 9.37
C ALA A 86 15.70 23.23 9.96
N ALA A 87 15.20 24.09 10.85
CA ALA A 87 16.01 25.10 11.54
C ALA A 87 17.08 24.45 12.43
N GLY A 88 16.75 23.37 13.15
CA GLY A 88 17.72 22.59 13.94
C GLY A 88 18.85 22.01 13.09
N PHE A 89 18.52 21.35 11.97
CA PHE A 89 19.51 20.81 11.03
C PHE A 89 20.39 21.91 10.42
N LEU A 90 19.81 23.05 10.01
CA LEU A 90 20.56 24.19 9.51
C LEU A 90 21.50 24.76 10.58
N GLY A 91 21.05 24.84 11.83
CA GLY A 91 21.91 25.22 12.96
C GLY A 91 23.08 24.26 13.14
N CYS A 92 22.85 22.94 13.06
CA CYS A 92 23.92 21.93 13.13
C CYS A 92 24.89 22.05 11.95
N ILE A 93 24.44 22.31 10.73
CA ILE A 93 25.28 22.51 9.55
C ILE A 93 26.19 23.75 9.74
N ILE A 94 25.62 24.86 10.26
CA ILE A 94 26.38 26.06 10.57
C ILE A 94 27.47 25.75 11.62
N LEU A 95 27.13 25.00 12.67
CA LEU A 95 28.09 24.57 13.70
C LEU A 95 29.15 23.63 13.13
N ALA A 96 28.77 22.67 12.29
CA ALA A 96 29.70 21.78 11.58
C ALA A 96 30.73 22.56 10.76
N GLY A 97 30.33 23.72 10.22
CA GLY A 97 31.24 24.64 9.54
C GLY A 97 32.40 25.13 10.42
N LYS A 98 32.31 25.06 11.76
CA LYS A 98 33.39 25.36 12.70
C LYS A 98 34.33 24.18 12.94
N CYS A 99 33.92 22.94 12.60
CA CYS A 99 34.70 21.71 12.76
C CYS A 99 35.50 21.43 11.49
N ASN A 100 36.55 22.21 11.27
CA ASN A 100 37.33 22.12 10.01
C ASN A 100 38.62 21.33 10.21
N LEU A 101 38.53 20.07 10.67
CA LEU A 101 39.67 19.16 10.72
C LEU A 101 39.84 18.50 9.35
N HIS A 102 41.09 18.35 8.95
CA HIS A 102 41.43 17.69 7.70
C HIS A 102 42.21 16.41 7.97
N PHE A 103 42.11 15.46 7.05
CA PHE A 103 42.94 14.25 7.08
C PHE A 103 44.39 14.65 7.09
N PRO A 104 45.26 14.06 7.98
CA PRO A 104 46.64 14.47 8.16
C PRO A 104 47.35 14.59 6.81
N ALA A 105 48.04 15.72 6.63
CA ALA A 105 48.90 15.93 5.49
C ALA A 105 50.17 15.07 5.69
N LEU A 106 50.06 13.76 5.37
CA LEU A 106 51.24 12.91 5.24
C LEU A 106 52.17 13.54 4.20
N SER A 107 53.49 13.57 4.47
CA SER A 107 54.54 14.10 3.59
C SER A 107 54.62 13.35 2.24
N ALA A 108 53.64 12.58 1.88
CA ALA A 108 53.56 11.73 0.71
C ALA A 108 52.94 12.45 -0.50
N LYS A 109 53.27 12.00 -1.71
CA LYS A 109 52.68 12.44 -2.96
C LYS A 109 51.15 12.32 -2.91
N LYS A 110 50.43 13.21 -3.59
CA LYS A 110 48.93 13.25 -3.65
C LYS A 110 48.31 11.88 -3.95
N THR A 111 48.94 11.11 -4.85
CA THR A 111 48.56 9.74 -5.20
C THR A 111 48.60 8.77 -4.02
N ILE A 112 49.68 8.82 -3.20
CA ILE A 112 49.83 7.94 -2.03
C ILE A 112 48.75 8.27 -0.98
N ARG A 113 48.49 9.56 -0.77
CA ARG A 113 47.35 9.98 0.13
C ARG A 113 46.04 9.46 -0.35
N GLY A 114 45.76 9.48 -1.66
CA GLY A 114 44.54 8.90 -2.25
C GLY A 114 44.45 7.39 -2.02
N LEU A 115 45.53 6.66 -2.21
CA LEU A 115 45.59 5.21 -1.98
C LEU A 115 45.37 4.85 -0.50
N ILE A 116 45.95 5.61 0.43
CA ILE A 116 45.73 5.40 1.87
C ILE A 116 44.26 5.61 2.22
N ARG A 117 43.63 6.66 1.72
CA ARG A 117 42.19 6.94 1.96
C ARG A 117 41.31 5.85 1.37
N LEU A 118 41.60 5.37 0.17
CA LEU A 118 40.91 4.24 -0.44
C LEU A 118 41.09 2.97 0.41
N ALA A 119 42.30 2.67 0.88
CA ALA A 119 42.54 1.54 1.77
C ALA A 119 41.74 1.64 3.07
N LEU A 120 41.61 2.83 3.67
CA LEU A 120 40.81 3.05 4.85
C LEU A 120 39.32 2.86 4.56
N CYS A 121 38.82 3.28 3.39
CA CYS A 121 37.44 2.96 2.96
C CYS A 121 37.24 1.45 2.83
N CYS A 122 38.19 0.72 2.27
CA CYS A 122 38.11 -0.75 2.17
C CYS A 122 38.13 -1.42 3.56
N VAL A 123 38.97 -0.96 4.47
CA VAL A 123 38.99 -1.46 5.86
C VAL A 123 37.67 -1.23 6.57
N LEU A 124 36.98 -0.12 6.26
CA LEU A 124 35.69 0.19 6.86
C LEU A 124 34.55 -0.78 6.43
N ILE A 125 34.75 -1.51 5.32
CA ILE A 125 33.77 -2.53 4.87
C ILE A 125 33.58 -3.60 5.94
N ILE A 126 34.65 -4.04 6.60
CA ILE A 126 34.58 -5.12 7.60
C ILE A 126 33.68 -4.74 8.79
N PRO A 127 33.90 -3.64 9.51
CA PRO A 127 33.05 -3.27 10.63
C PRO A 127 31.62 -2.95 10.16
N SER A 128 31.44 -2.41 8.94
CA SER A 128 30.09 -2.20 8.40
C SER A 128 29.37 -3.51 8.13
N ALA A 129 30.06 -4.50 7.55
CA ALA A 129 29.49 -5.84 7.33
C ALA A 129 29.18 -6.55 8.67
N CYS A 130 30.07 -6.46 9.66
CA CYS A 130 29.83 -7.00 11.00
C CYS A 130 28.59 -6.33 11.66
N TYR A 131 28.47 -5.03 11.51
CA TYR A 131 27.31 -4.29 12.04
C TYR A 131 26.00 -4.72 11.37
N VAL A 132 25.95 -4.83 10.04
CA VAL A 132 24.75 -5.31 9.32
C VAL A 132 24.47 -6.77 9.68
N HIS A 133 25.48 -7.64 9.74
CA HIS A 133 25.34 -9.03 10.14
C HIS A 133 24.76 -9.16 11.56
N PHE A 134 25.20 -8.31 12.49
CA PHE A 134 24.67 -8.26 13.85
C PHE A 134 23.17 -7.89 13.83
N LEU A 135 22.77 -6.89 13.05
CA LEU A 135 21.38 -6.47 12.93
C LEU A 135 20.47 -7.54 12.25
N TYR A 136 21.07 -8.46 11.50
CA TYR A 136 20.33 -9.52 10.80
C TYR A 136 20.11 -10.78 11.65
N GLN A 137 20.62 -10.82 12.91
CA GLN A 137 20.40 -11.98 13.77
C GLN A 137 18.90 -12.12 14.08
N PRO A 138 18.30 -13.32 13.87
CA PRO A 138 16.87 -13.52 14.09
C PRO A 138 16.48 -13.40 15.57
N ASP A 139 17.38 -13.69 16.47
CA ASP A 139 17.23 -13.65 17.93
C ASP A 139 17.68 -12.31 18.56
N ILE A 140 17.89 -11.26 17.75
CA ILE A 140 18.41 -9.96 18.22
C ILE A 140 17.54 -9.34 19.33
N ALA A 141 16.25 -9.56 19.30
CA ALA A 141 15.32 -9.06 20.30
C ALA A 141 15.47 -9.75 21.67
N ASP A 142 16.09 -10.92 21.73
CA ASP A 142 16.27 -11.69 22.98
C ASP A 142 17.36 -11.07 23.88
N TYR A 143 18.29 -10.30 23.30
CA TYR A 143 19.41 -9.70 24.01
C TYR A 143 19.60 -8.20 23.78
N THR A 144 18.66 -7.57 23.07
CA THR A 144 18.58 -6.11 22.89
C THR A 144 17.14 -5.64 23.12
N SER A 145 16.94 -4.33 23.22
CA SER A 145 15.60 -3.73 23.25
C SER A 145 15.02 -3.49 21.83
N LEU A 146 15.66 -4.03 20.79
CA LEU A 146 15.16 -3.86 19.43
C LEU A 146 13.90 -4.69 19.20
N ASP A 147 12.94 -4.08 18.53
CA ASP A 147 11.76 -4.77 18.04
C ASP A 147 12.08 -5.40 16.67
N ASN A 148 11.82 -6.70 16.52
CA ASN A 148 11.97 -7.43 15.27
C ASN A 148 10.62 -7.93 14.73
N THR A 149 9.50 -7.42 15.29
CA THR A 149 8.16 -7.76 14.81
C THR A 149 7.86 -7.06 13.50
N LEU A 150 7.49 -7.85 12.49
CA LEU A 150 7.22 -7.36 11.13
C LEU A 150 5.81 -6.81 10.96
N PHE A 151 4.89 -7.11 11.88
CA PHE A 151 3.48 -6.76 11.75
C PHE A 151 3.18 -5.27 11.92
N THR A 152 4.07 -4.52 12.56
CA THR A 152 3.87 -3.10 12.83
C THR A 152 5.10 -2.26 12.47
N PRO A 153 5.39 -2.03 11.19
CA PRO A 153 6.56 -1.24 10.76
C PRO A 153 6.66 0.11 11.47
N LYS A 154 5.54 0.81 11.67
CA LYS A 154 5.49 2.10 12.37
C LYS A 154 6.02 1.99 13.81
N TYR A 155 5.66 0.91 14.53
CA TYR A 155 6.13 0.67 15.89
C TYR A 155 7.61 0.29 15.90
N MET A 156 8.04 -0.63 15.05
CA MET A 156 9.43 -1.05 14.90
C MET A 156 10.36 0.14 14.61
N PHE A 157 9.99 1.03 13.67
CA PHE A 157 10.78 2.21 13.34
C PHE A 157 10.80 3.25 14.47
N LYS A 158 9.71 3.37 15.25
CA LYS A 158 9.66 4.23 16.44
C LYS A 158 10.57 3.70 17.56
N THR A 159 10.61 2.38 17.77
CA THR A 159 11.40 1.72 18.80
C THR A 159 12.89 1.67 18.44
N ASN A 160 13.20 1.21 17.22
CA ASN A 160 14.59 0.95 16.80
C ASN A 160 15.31 2.18 16.24
N GLY A 161 14.56 3.20 15.81
CA GLY A 161 15.08 4.30 15.00
C GLY A 161 15.17 3.94 13.52
N PHE A 162 15.10 4.97 12.66
CA PHE A 162 14.92 4.79 11.22
C PHE A 162 16.00 3.91 10.57
N PHE A 163 17.28 4.23 10.76
CA PHE A 163 18.35 3.53 10.03
C PHE A 163 18.58 2.10 10.51
N VAL A 164 18.44 1.85 11.80
CA VAL A 164 18.51 0.48 12.36
C VAL A 164 17.35 -0.35 11.83
N ALA A 165 16.11 0.12 11.94
CA ALA A 165 14.93 -0.58 11.42
C ALA A 165 15.04 -0.83 9.92
N PHE A 166 15.39 0.19 9.13
CA PHE A 166 15.56 0.08 7.69
C PHE A 166 16.62 -0.98 7.29
N LEU A 167 17.76 -1.04 8.01
CA LEU A 167 18.76 -2.07 7.78
C LEU A 167 18.24 -3.46 8.20
N MET A 168 17.56 -3.58 9.33
CA MET A 168 16.98 -4.85 9.76
C MET A 168 15.99 -5.37 8.72
N ASP A 169 15.11 -4.52 8.20
CA ASP A 169 14.13 -4.89 7.17
C ASP A 169 14.79 -5.25 5.83
N SER A 170 15.98 -4.69 5.53
CA SER A 170 16.64 -4.97 4.24
C SER A 170 17.02 -6.46 4.06
N ARG A 171 17.06 -7.27 5.13
CA ARG A 171 17.21 -8.73 5.03
C ARG A 171 16.07 -9.40 4.27
N TYR A 172 14.87 -8.79 4.31
CA TYR A 172 13.66 -9.32 3.67
C TYR A 172 13.47 -8.88 2.21
N LEU A 173 14.46 -8.20 1.61
CA LEU A 173 14.50 -8.01 0.16
C LEU A 173 14.60 -9.33 -0.61
N ARG A 174 14.96 -10.42 0.09
CA ARG A 174 14.93 -11.80 -0.42
C ARG A 174 14.16 -12.65 0.58
N ILE A 175 13.28 -13.50 0.06
CA ILE A 175 12.61 -14.54 0.84
C ILE A 175 13.47 -15.78 0.77
N ASP A 176 13.77 -16.36 1.93
CA ASP A 176 14.45 -17.65 2.01
C ASP A 176 13.45 -18.80 1.73
N GLU A 177 13.94 -19.85 1.09
CA GLU A 177 13.12 -21.04 0.86
C GLU A 177 12.72 -21.70 2.20
N PRO A 178 11.43 -22.05 2.39
CA PRO A 178 10.99 -22.74 3.61
C PRO A 178 11.74 -24.07 3.82
N ASN A 179 11.92 -24.44 5.07
CA ASN A 179 12.51 -25.73 5.41
C ASN A 179 11.70 -26.90 4.81
N GLY A 180 12.36 -27.77 4.03
CA GLY A 180 11.73 -28.90 3.37
C GLY A 180 11.10 -28.56 2.01
N TYR A 181 11.26 -27.33 1.50
CA TYR A 181 10.82 -26.98 0.17
C TYR A 181 11.58 -27.77 -0.91
N SER A 182 10.84 -28.32 -1.85
CA SER A 182 11.34 -28.76 -3.15
C SER A 182 10.25 -28.55 -4.21
N LYS A 183 10.67 -28.39 -5.47
CA LYS A 183 9.71 -28.25 -6.57
C LYS A 183 8.79 -29.47 -6.69
N GLU A 184 9.33 -30.65 -6.43
CA GLU A 184 8.60 -31.91 -6.45
C GLU A 184 7.54 -31.96 -5.35
N TYR A 185 7.90 -31.52 -4.13
CA TYR A 185 6.95 -31.44 -3.02
C TYR A 185 5.85 -30.41 -3.29
N ALA A 186 6.20 -29.21 -3.72
CA ALA A 186 5.20 -28.19 -4.08
C ALA A 186 4.26 -28.68 -5.18
N LYS A 187 4.80 -29.36 -6.21
CA LYS A 187 3.98 -29.93 -7.28
C LYS A 187 3.05 -31.03 -6.78
N SER A 188 3.50 -31.89 -5.86
CA SER A 188 2.65 -32.96 -5.31
C SER A 188 1.46 -32.40 -4.53
N LEU A 189 1.58 -31.23 -3.88
CA LEU A 189 0.47 -30.58 -3.20
C LEU A 189 -0.59 -30.04 -4.18
N LEU A 190 -0.18 -29.64 -5.38
CA LEU A 190 -1.09 -29.18 -6.44
C LEU A 190 -1.78 -30.36 -7.14
N ASP A 191 -1.06 -31.48 -7.33
CA ASP A 191 -1.59 -32.69 -7.99
C ASP A 191 -2.68 -33.41 -7.16
N GLU A 192 -2.81 -33.11 -5.85
CA GLU A 192 -3.88 -33.62 -4.96
C GLU A 192 -5.22 -32.91 -5.18
N GLN A 193 -5.26 -31.80 -5.87
CA GLN A 193 -6.49 -31.08 -6.18
C GLN A 193 -7.21 -31.76 -7.35
N THR A 194 -8.41 -32.24 -7.07
CA THR A 194 -9.27 -32.93 -8.07
C THR A 194 -9.69 -31.89 -9.12
N GLU A 195 -9.29 -32.11 -10.37
CA GLU A 195 -9.84 -31.35 -11.49
C GLU A 195 -11.35 -31.60 -11.59
N THR A 196 -12.15 -30.65 -11.17
CA THR A 196 -13.57 -30.59 -11.52
C THR A 196 -13.67 -30.02 -12.94
N SER A 197 -13.66 -30.88 -13.95
CA SER A 197 -13.95 -30.46 -15.31
C SER A 197 -15.44 -30.13 -15.42
N SER A 198 -15.81 -28.88 -15.32
CA SER A 198 -17.13 -28.38 -15.73
C SER A 198 -17.05 -27.99 -17.20
N THR A 199 -17.61 -28.80 -18.09
CA THR A 199 -17.97 -28.36 -19.43
C THR A 199 -19.29 -27.56 -19.28
N ALA A 200 -19.21 -26.30 -18.99
CA ALA A 200 -20.39 -25.44 -18.92
C ALA A 200 -20.63 -24.80 -20.29
N ASP A 201 -21.68 -25.23 -20.97
CA ASP A 201 -22.14 -24.64 -22.25
C ASP A 201 -22.70 -23.20 -22.07
N ASP A 202 -22.75 -22.67 -20.85
CA ASP A 202 -23.37 -21.37 -20.52
C ASP A 202 -22.62 -20.67 -19.37
N LEU A 203 -21.39 -20.27 -19.64
CA LEU A 203 -20.55 -19.53 -18.68
C LEU A 203 -21.05 -18.09 -18.51
N PRO A 204 -21.28 -17.57 -17.26
CA PRO A 204 -21.62 -16.18 -17.04
C PRO A 204 -20.41 -15.26 -17.26
N ASN A 205 -20.64 -13.99 -17.56
CA ASN A 205 -19.60 -12.99 -17.39
C ASN A 205 -19.26 -12.81 -15.90
N ILE A 206 -18.03 -12.49 -15.59
CA ILE A 206 -17.56 -12.22 -14.24
C ILE A 206 -16.91 -10.84 -14.24
N VAL A 207 -17.47 -9.93 -13.48
CA VAL A 207 -16.95 -8.57 -13.29
C VAL A 207 -16.50 -8.44 -11.84
N VAL A 208 -15.23 -8.22 -11.65
CA VAL A 208 -14.62 -7.99 -10.34
C VAL A 208 -14.30 -6.51 -10.21
N ILE A 209 -14.92 -5.85 -9.25
CA ILE A 209 -14.66 -4.44 -8.91
C ILE A 209 -13.90 -4.42 -7.57
N MET A 210 -12.64 -4.07 -7.62
CA MET A 210 -11.87 -3.70 -6.44
C MET A 210 -11.90 -2.19 -6.31
N ASP A 211 -12.68 -1.69 -5.37
CA ASP A 211 -12.95 -0.26 -5.23
C ASP A 211 -11.91 0.41 -4.32
N GLU A 212 -11.22 1.39 -4.88
CA GLU A 212 -10.17 2.17 -4.21
C GLU A 212 -10.68 2.77 -2.90
N CYS A 213 -10.03 2.41 -1.80
CA CYS A 213 -10.27 2.96 -0.46
C CYS A 213 -11.74 2.84 0.02
N PHE A 214 -12.51 1.86 -0.49
CA PHE A 214 -13.91 1.69 -0.10
C PHE A 214 -14.03 0.90 1.20
N SER A 215 -14.70 1.48 2.20
CA SER A 215 -14.96 0.80 3.48
C SER A 215 -16.17 1.37 4.19
N ASP A 216 -16.71 0.62 5.16
CA ASP A 216 -17.71 1.14 6.11
C ASP A 216 -17.06 1.52 7.44
N PRO A 217 -16.72 2.80 7.67
CA PRO A 217 -16.06 3.20 8.91
C PRO A 217 -16.93 3.13 10.17
N THR A 218 -18.21 2.75 10.06
CA THR A 218 -19.05 2.48 11.23
C THR A 218 -18.58 1.28 12.04
N VAL A 219 -17.77 0.39 11.45
CA VAL A 219 -17.12 -0.72 12.17
C VAL A 219 -16.11 -0.25 13.23
N LEU A 220 -15.62 0.98 13.12
CA LEU A 220 -14.59 1.55 14.01
C LEU A 220 -15.18 2.18 15.27
N GLY A 221 -16.45 2.53 15.27
CA GLY A 221 -17.14 3.14 16.39
C GLY A 221 -18.40 3.87 15.98
N ASP A 222 -19.19 4.23 16.96
CA ASP A 222 -20.48 4.89 16.75
C ASP A 222 -20.31 6.35 16.32
N PHE A 223 -20.97 6.70 15.22
CA PHE A 223 -21.19 8.09 14.80
C PHE A 223 -22.47 8.20 13.95
N SER A 224 -22.92 9.40 13.72
CA SER A 224 -24.09 9.64 12.87
C SER A 224 -23.77 10.66 11.78
N CYS A 225 -24.48 10.59 10.67
CA CYS A 225 -24.41 11.54 9.57
C CYS A 225 -25.75 12.24 9.36
N ASN A 226 -25.76 13.26 8.49
CA ASN A 226 -27.00 13.88 8.03
C ASN A 226 -27.86 12.92 7.20
N GLU A 227 -27.24 12.00 6.44
CA GLU A 227 -27.86 10.92 5.67
C GLU A 227 -26.92 9.70 5.60
N ASP A 228 -27.42 8.53 5.19
CA ASP A 228 -26.59 7.34 4.97
C ASP A 228 -25.70 7.56 3.74
N PHE A 229 -24.42 7.24 3.88
CA PHE A 229 -23.42 7.43 2.84
C PHE A 229 -23.26 6.25 1.87
N MET A 230 -23.92 5.10 2.14
CA MET A 230 -23.93 3.95 1.22
C MET A 230 -25.23 3.12 1.33
N PRO A 231 -26.40 3.74 1.19
CA PRO A 231 -27.69 3.07 1.46
C PRO A 231 -27.97 1.91 0.52
N TYR A 232 -27.57 1.98 -0.75
CA TYR A 232 -27.78 0.91 -1.71
C TYR A 232 -26.89 -0.31 -1.42
N ILE A 233 -25.59 -0.10 -1.25
CA ILE A 233 -24.66 -1.17 -0.91
C ILE A 233 -25.06 -1.79 0.43
N ARG A 234 -25.45 -0.99 1.40
CA ARG A 234 -25.94 -1.51 2.69
C ARG A 234 -27.15 -2.43 2.53
N SER A 235 -28.05 -2.12 1.60
CA SER A 235 -29.19 -3.00 1.29
C SER A 235 -28.75 -4.34 0.67
N LEU A 236 -27.62 -4.37 -0.07
CA LEU A 236 -27.04 -5.62 -0.59
C LEU A 236 -26.40 -6.44 0.55
N LEU A 237 -25.72 -5.77 1.48
CA LEU A 237 -25.09 -6.40 2.64
C LEU A 237 -26.12 -6.99 3.62
N ASP A 238 -27.33 -6.43 3.68
CA ASP A 238 -28.42 -6.88 4.56
C ASP A 238 -29.23 -8.09 4.00
N GLY A 239 -28.74 -8.71 2.90
CA GLY A 239 -29.34 -9.92 2.33
C GLY A 239 -30.34 -9.62 1.20
N ALA A 240 -29.91 -8.87 0.20
CA ALA A 240 -30.68 -8.67 -1.03
C ALA A 240 -30.76 -9.98 -1.86
N PRO A 241 -31.82 -10.15 -2.69
CA PRO A 241 -31.93 -11.28 -3.59
C PRO A 241 -30.69 -11.45 -4.50
N ASN A 242 -30.35 -12.71 -4.78
CA ASN A 242 -29.21 -13.07 -5.64
C ASN A 242 -27.86 -12.49 -5.16
N THR A 243 -27.67 -12.37 -3.84
CA THR A 243 -26.50 -11.72 -3.25
C THR A 243 -25.88 -12.61 -2.16
N ILE A 244 -24.55 -12.76 -2.24
CA ILE A 244 -23.71 -13.26 -1.16
C ILE A 244 -22.93 -12.06 -0.63
N SER A 245 -22.91 -11.82 0.68
CA SER A 245 -22.30 -10.61 1.22
C SER A 245 -21.69 -10.78 2.61
N GLY A 246 -20.81 -9.86 2.97
CA GLY A 246 -20.18 -9.87 4.28
C GLY A 246 -19.00 -8.91 4.37
N HIS A 247 -18.00 -9.31 5.15
CA HIS A 247 -16.79 -8.56 5.41
C HIS A 247 -15.56 -9.35 4.96
N LEU A 248 -14.67 -8.66 4.26
CA LEU A 248 -13.36 -9.14 3.87
C LEU A 248 -12.29 -8.48 4.74
N TYR A 249 -11.35 -9.28 5.26
CA TYR A 249 -10.17 -8.76 5.95
C TYR A 249 -9.01 -8.63 4.96
N VAL A 250 -8.59 -7.40 4.70
CA VAL A 250 -7.50 -7.05 3.79
C VAL A 250 -6.20 -6.86 4.55
N SER A 251 -5.08 -7.16 3.92
CA SER A 251 -3.75 -7.12 4.56
C SER A 251 -3.13 -5.73 4.63
N VAL A 252 -3.78 -4.71 4.06
CA VAL A 252 -3.21 -3.37 3.94
C VAL A 252 -4.14 -2.28 4.45
N LEU A 253 -3.56 -1.13 4.80
CA LEU A 253 -4.24 0.00 5.36
C LEU A 253 -3.74 1.30 4.72
N GLY A 254 -4.66 2.12 4.24
CA GLY A 254 -4.37 3.47 3.74
C GLY A 254 -3.54 3.54 2.48
N GLY A 255 -3.42 2.42 1.74
CA GLY A 255 -2.66 2.29 0.50
C GLY A 255 -2.12 0.89 0.29
N ASN A 256 -1.23 0.72 -0.69
CA ASN A 256 -0.68 -0.57 -1.14
C ASN A 256 -1.75 -1.45 -1.82
N THR A 257 -2.63 -0.86 -2.59
CA THR A 257 -3.67 -1.49 -3.41
C THR A 257 -3.18 -2.76 -4.12
N ALA A 258 -1.95 -2.73 -4.65
CA ALA A 258 -1.34 -3.88 -5.33
C ALA A 258 -1.21 -5.15 -4.47
N ASN A 259 -1.26 -5.05 -3.14
CA ASN A 259 -1.22 -6.20 -2.27
C ASN A 259 -2.60 -6.89 -2.19
N SER A 260 -3.68 -6.12 -2.14
CA SER A 260 -5.05 -6.65 -2.24
C SER A 260 -5.30 -7.26 -3.63
N GLU A 261 -4.78 -6.63 -4.70
CA GLU A 261 -4.78 -7.22 -6.04
C GLU A 261 -4.05 -8.58 -6.07
N PHE A 262 -2.86 -8.62 -5.46
CA PHE A 262 -2.05 -9.84 -5.39
C PHE A 262 -2.80 -10.97 -4.69
N GLU A 263 -3.35 -10.73 -3.50
CA GLU A 263 -4.08 -11.74 -2.75
C GLU A 263 -5.31 -12.24 -3.52
N TYR A 264 -6.09 -11.34 -4.12
CA TYR A 264 -7.26 -11.72 -4.91
C TYR A 264 -6.89 -12.52 -6.16
N LEU A 265 -5.90 -12.06 -6.94
CA LEU A 265 -5.60 -12.65 -8.24
C LEU A 265 -4.80 -13.95 -8.14
N THR A 266 -3.98 -14.13 -7.10
CA THR A 266 -3.14 -15.33 -6.94
C THR A 266 -3.68 -16.33 -5.92
N GLY A 267 -4.52 -15.90 -4.97
CA GLY A 267 -4.90 -16.68 -3.81
C GLY A 267 -3.77 -16.85 -2.78
N ASP A 268 -2.63 -16.22 -3.00
CA ASP A 268 -1.51 -16.22 -2.06
C ASP A 268 -1.71 -15.13 -0.99
N SER A 269 -1.36 -15.43 0.27
CA SER A 269 -1.56 -14.47 1.37
C SER A 269 -0.32 -13.64 1.66
N MET A 270 -0.51 -12.33 1.90
CA MET A 270 0.51 -11.43 2.43
C MET A 270 1.00 -11.82 3.83
N ALA A 271 0.24 -12.63 4.56
CA ALA A 271 0.63 -13.10 5.89
C ALA A 271 1.93 -13.91 5.92
N PHE A 272 2.31 -14.52 4.79
CA PHE A 272 3.55 -15.28 4.63
C PHE A 272 4.72 -14.45 4.08
N LEU A 273 4.50 -13.17 3.82
CA LEU A 273 5.50 -12.25 3.30
C LEU A 273 5.92 -11.24 4.38
N PRO A 274 7.14 -10.71 4.30
CA PRO A 274 7.57 -9.65 5.20
C PRO A 274 6.59 -8.47 5.18
N SER A 275 6.23 -7.95 6.35
CA SER A 275 5.31 -6.82 6.47
C SER A 275 5.75 -5.64 5.59
N GLY A 276 4.78 -5.05 4.88
CA GLY A 276 5.02 -3.96 3.94
C GLY A 276 5.66 -4.39 2.61
N SER A 277 5.85 -5.69 2.35
CA SER A 277 6.24 -6.19 1.02
C SER A 277 5.26 -5.74 -0.06
N ILE A 278 5.76 -5.60 -1.28
CA ILE A 278 4.95 -5.32 -2.46
C ILE A 278 5.29 -6.38 -3.53
N PRO A 279 4.55 -7.50 -3.56
CA PRO A 279 4.86 -8.63 -4.44
C PRO A 279 5.00 -8.24 -5.91
N TYR A 280 4.18 -7.32 -6.40
CA TYR A 280 4.22 -6.79 -7.76
C TYR A 280 5.58 -6.21 -8.16
N GLN A 281 6.35 -5.74 -7.20
CA GLN A 281 7.65 -5.11 -7.43
C GLN A 281 8.82 -6.01 -7.03
N GLN A 282 8.61 -6.91 -6.06
CA GLN A 282 9.68 -7.67 -5.47
C GLN A 282 9.73 -9.12 -5.98
N TYR A 283 8.57 -9.78 -6.15
CA TYR A 283 8.53 -11.24 -6.30
C TYR A 283 7.96 -11.70 -7.63
N LEU A 284 7.04 -10.99 -8.24
CA LEU A 284 6.42 -11.39 -9.51
C LEU A 284 7.32 -11.07 -10.72
N ASN A 285 8.43 -11.80 -10.82
CA ASN A 285 9.42 -11.62 -11.87
C ASN A 285 9.20 -12.54 -13.09
N LYS A 286 8.35 -13.58 -12.95
CA LYS A 286 8.05 -14.60 -13.95
C LYS A 286 6.54 -14.78 -14.03
N TYR A 287 6.10 -15.68 -14.91
CA TYR A 287 4.72 -16.15 -14.97
C TYR A 287 4.26 -16.57 -13.56
N ALA A 288 3.10 -16.10 -13.15
CA ALA A 288 2.48 -16.41 -11.87
C ALA A 288 1.14 -17.10 -12.13
N LEU A 289 0.90 -18.23 -11.47
CA LEU A 289 -0.43 -18.85 -11.44
C LEU A 289 -1.40 -17.85 -10.81
N SER A 290 -2.56 -17.72 -11.43
CA SER A 290 -3.57 -16.75 -11.00
C SER A 290 -4.96 -17.23 -11.41
N ILE A 291 -6.00 -16.66 -10.81
CA ILE A 291 -7.38 -16.87 -11.28
C ILE A 291 -7.52 -16.50 -12.76
N VAL A 292 -6.74 -15.54 -13.25
CA VAL A 292 -6.78 -15.08 -14.64
C VAL A 292 -6.38 -16.20 -15.61
N SER A 293 -5.25 -16.88 -15.33
CA SER A 293 -4.82 -18.01 -16.16
C SER A 293 -5.84 -19.16 -16.17
N HIS A 294 -6.52 -19.38 -15.03
CA HIS A 294 -7.59 -20.37 -14.96
C HIS A 294 -8.82 -19.94 -15.78
N MET A 295 -9.20 -18.66 -15.73
CA MET A 295 -10.29 -18.15 -16.56
C MET A 295 -9.97 -18.24 -18.06
N GLU A 296 -8.73 -17.98 -18.46
CA GLU A 296 -8.28 -18.17 -19.85
C GLU A 296 -8.41 -19.63 -20.28
N GLU A 297 -8.01 -20.59 -19.44
CA GLU A 297 -8.17 -22.03 -19.69
C GLU A 297 -9.64 -22.46 -19.85
N LEU A 298 -10.56 -21.78 -19.15
CA LEU A 298 -12.01 -22.00 -19.29
C LEU A 298 -12.62 -21.30 -20.50
N GLY A 299 -11.84 -20.52 -21.27
CA GLY A 299 -12.29 -19.86 -22.49
C GLY A 299 -12.84 -18.45 -22.29
N TYR A 300 -12.58 -17.81 -21.16
CA TYR A 300 -12.92 -16.40 -20.95
C TYR A 300 -11.99 -15.47 -21.71
N SER A 301 -12.53 -14.37 -22.22
CA SER A 301 -11.73 -13.19 -22.55
C SER A 301 -11.38 -12.44 -21.25
N THR A 302 -10.07 -12.20 -21.02
CA THR A 302 -9.60 -11.65 -19.74
C THR A 302 -9.13 -10.20 -19.90
N THR A 303 -9.74 -9.26 -19.19
CA THR A 303 -9.42 -7.82 -19.25
C THR A 303 -9.17 -7.26 -17.86
N ALA A 304 -7.99 -6.66 -17.66
CA ALA A 304 -7.73 -5.80 -16.51
C ALA A 304 -8.06 -4.34 -16.86
N MET A 305 -8.61 -3.59 -15.91
CA MET A 305 -8.96 -2.19 -16.09
C MET A 305 -8.46 -1.36 -14.90
N HIS A 306 -7.93 -0.17 -15.18
CA HIS A 306 -7.54 0.80 -14.15
C HIS A 306 -7.48 2.21 -14.73
N PRO A 307 -8.39 3.13 -14.35
CA PRO A 307 -8.48 4.48 -14.90
C PRO A 307 -7.35 5.41 -14.43
N TYR A 308 -6.12 4.91 -14.44
CA TYR A 308 -4.92 5.67 -14.08
C TYR A 308 -3.69 5.25 -14.89
N ASN A 309 -2.48 5.65 -14.44
CA ASN A 309 -1.24 5.35 -15.15
C ASN A 309 -0.91 3.85 -15.14
N ALA A 310 -0.75 3.26 -16.30
CA ALA A 310 -0.41 1.84 -16.47
C ALA A 310 0.88 1.39 -15.74
N SER A 311 1.83 2.32 -15.54
CA SER A 311 3.09 2.02 -14.85
C SER A 311 2.97 1.96 -13.33
N GLY A 312 1.82 2.38 -12.76
CA GLY A 312 1.56 2.29 -11.33
C GLY A 312 1.69 0.85 -10.85
N TRP A 313 2.42 0.63 -9.75
CA TRP A 313 2.67 -0.69 -9.18
C TRP A 313 3.26 -1.73 -10.15
N ASN A 314 3.85 -1.32 -11.29
CA ASN A 314 4.34 -2.21 -12.35
C ASN A 314 3.24 -3.07 -13.01
N ARG A 315 1.96 -2.63 -12.94
CA ARG A 315 0.79 -3.39 -13.40
C ARG A 315 0.93 -3.93 -14.82
N SER A 316 1.44 -3.12 -15.77
CA SER A 316 1.59 -3.58 -17.16
C SER A 316 2.39 -4.87 -17.29
N SER A 317 3.48 -5.00 -16.52
CA SER A 317 4.32 -6.20 -16.55
C SER A 317 3.70 -7.35 -15.74
N VAL A 318 3.03 -7.03 -14.62
CA VAL A 318 2.46 -8.04 -13.72
C VAL A 318 1.23 -8.66 -14.34
N TYR A 319 0.32 -7.88 -14.88
CA TYR A 319 -0.90 -8.41 -15.53
C TYR A 319 -0.59 -9.28 -16.74
N GLU A 320 0.43 -8.92 -17.55
CA GLU A 320 0.93 -9.78 -18.61
C GLU A 320 1.40 -11.15 -18.06
N LYS A 321 2.14 -11.15 -16.94
CA LYS A 321 2.63 -12.39 -16.30
C LYS A 321 1.54 -13.23 -15.65
N MET A 322 0.43 -12.61 -15.24
CA MET A 322 -0.74 -13.28 -14.68
C MET A 322 -1.69 -13.83 -15.75
N GLY A 323 -1.47 -13.49 -17.03
CA GLY A 323 -2.24 -14.03 -18.14
C GLY A 323 -3.40 -13.15 -18.62
N PHE A 324 -3.48 -11.86 -18.22
CA PHE A 324 -4.49 -10.98 -18.81
C PHE A 324 -4.26 -10.79 -20.32
N GLY A 325 -5.29 -11.07 -21.12
CA GLY A 325 -5.28 -10.83 -22.56
C GLY A 325 -5.24 -9.34 -22.92
N GLN A 326 -5.81 -8.47 -22.08
CA GLN A 326 -5.83 -7.02 -22.28
C GLN A 326 -5.69 -6.28 -20.94
N PHE A 327 -5.01 -5.11 -20.99
CA PHE A 327 -4.99 -4.13 -19.90
C PHE A 327 -5.39 -2.74 -20.41
N LEU A 328 -6.55 -2.26 -19.97
CA LEU A 328 -7.07 -0.92 -20.24
C LEU A 328 -6.66 0.03 -19.11
N SER A 329 -5.79 0.96 -19.42
CA SER A 329 -5.40 2.05 -18.52
C SER A 329 -6.09 3.36 -18.93
N LEU A 330 -5.92 4.43 -18.17
CA LEU A 330 -6.53 5.75 -18.47
C LEU A 330 -6.46 6.17 -19.93
N LYS A 331 -5.42 5.79 -20.66
CA LYS A 331 -5.25 6.14 -22.08
C LYS A 331 -6.21 5.42 -23.02
N ASN A 332 -6.79 4.34 -22.56
CA ASN A 332 -7.68 3.47 -23.31
C ASN A 332 -9.16 3.72 -22.99
N PHE A 333 -9.45 4.45 -21.90
CA PHE A 333 -10.80 4.75 -21.48
C PHE A 333 -11.47 5.74 -22.43
N HIS A 334 -12.72 5.47 -22.81
CA HIS A 334 -13.57 6.33 -23.60
C HIS A 334 -14.40 7.25 -22.69
N HIS A 335 -14.80 6.71 -21.51
CA HIS A 335 -15.49 7.46 -20.47
C HIS A 335 -14.46 8.07 -19.52
N GLY A 336 -14.34 9.38 -19.51
CA GLY A 336 -13.28 10.08 -18.79
C GLY A 336 -13.78 11.17 -17.84
N GLU A 337 -15.07 11.17 -17.51
CA GLU A 337 -15.67 12.13 -16.58
C GLU A 337 -15.03 12.01 -15.19
N GLN A 338 -14.57 13.14 -14.70
CA GLN A 338 -13.81 13.19 -13.45
C GLN A 338 -14.66 13.70 -12.29
N LEU A 339 -14.53 13.02 -11.14
CA LEU A 339 -14.87 13.55 -9.85
C LEU A 339 -13.57 13.90 -9.11
N ARG A 340 -13.45 15.14 -8.66
CA ARG A 340 -12.16 15.71 -8.26
C ARG A 340 -11.17 15.70 -9.45
N LYS A 341 -10.13 14.90 -9.40
CA LYS A 341 -9.07 14.77 -10.41
C LYS A 341 -8.93 13.35 -10.98
N TYR A 342 -9.81 12.45 -10.56
CA TYR A 342 -9.81 11.06 -10.98
C TYR A 342 -11.06 10.76 -11.81
N VAL A 343 -10.99 9.76 -12.66
CA VAL A 343 -12.17 9.23 -13.34
C VAL A 343 -13.17 8.79 -12.26
N SER A 344 -14.42 9.17 -12.41
CA SER A 344 -15.48 8.79 -11.48
C SER A 344 -15.81 7.31 -11.61
N ASP A 345 -16.29 6.68 -10.53
CA ASP A 345 -16.74 5.28 -10.57
C ASP A 345 -17.89 5.10 -11.56
N GLN A 346 -18.75 6.11 -11.71
CA GLN A 346 -19.79 6.10 -12.73
C GLN A 346 -19.20 5.94 -14.13
N ALA A 347 -18.23 6.75 -14.51
CA ALA A 347 -17.59 6.69 -15.82
C ALA A 347 -16.76 5.41 -16.01
N ASP A 348 -16.11 4.93 -14.93
CA ASP A 348 -15.38 3.66 -14.93
C ASP A 348 -16.32 2.48 -15.16
N PHE A 349 -17.49 2.46 -14.52
CA PHE A 349 -18.49 1.40 -14.71
C PHE A 349 -19.18 1.47 -16.07
N GLU A 350 -19.32 2.63 -16.66
CA GLU A 350 -19.74 2.78 -18.07
C GLU A 350 -18.75 2.12 -19.02
N GLU A 351 -17.43 2.27 -18.78
CA GLU A 351 -16.39 1.58 -19.54
C GLU A 351 -16.45 0.05 -19.33
N VAL A 352 -16.71 -0.43 -18.12
CA VAL A 352 -16.94 -1.87 -17.83
C VAL A 352 -18.12 -2.39 -18.67
N LEU A 353 -19.23 -1.68 -18.72
CA LEU A 353 -20.41 -2.06 -19.52
C LEU A 353 -20.08 -2.11 -21.02
N ASP A 354 -19.29 -1.16 -21.51
CA ASP A 354 -18.85 -1.14 -22.92
C ASP A 354 -17.97 -2.35 -23.24
N VAL A 355 -17.03 -2.73 -22.37
CA VAL A 355 -16.21 -3.94 -22.54
C VAL A 355 -17.09 -5.20 -22.58
N LEU A 356 -18.05 -5.32 -21.66
CA LEU A 356 -19.00 -6.45 -21.63
C LEU A 356 -19.86 -6.51 -22.91
N ASN A 357 -20.32 -5.37 -23.41
CA ASN A 357 -21.16 -5.31 -24.59
C ASN A 357 -20.40 -5.68 -25.87
N GLN A 358 -19.11 -5.36 -25.95
CA GLN A 358 -18.23 -5.68 -27.08
C GLN A 358 -17.73 -7.12 -27.05
N SER A 359 -17.77 -7.79 -25.92
CA SER A 359 -17.28 -9.16 -25.77
C SER A 359 -18.24 -10.16 -26.43
N THR A 360 -17.66 -11.03 -27.29
CA THR A 360 -18.35 -12.16 -27.92
C THR A 360 -18.25 -13.44 -27.11
N ASP A 361 -17.19 -13.57 -26.35
CA ASP A 361 -16.90 -14.70 -25.45
C ASP A 361 -17.30 -14.30 -24.01
N PRO A 362 -17.48 -15.27 -23.09
CA PRO A 362 -17.61 -14.95 -21.69
C PRO A 362 -16.45 -14.07 -21.22
N ALA A 363 -16.77 -12.98 -20.52
CA ALA A 363 -15.76 -11.99 -20.10
C ALA A 363 -15.41 -12.14 -18.64
N PHE A 364 -14.11 -12.19 -18.31
CA PHE A 364 -13.58 -11.96 -16.98
C PHE A 364 -12.94 -10.56 -16.94
N ILE A 365 -13.55 -9.65 -16.21
CA ILE A 365 -13.07 -8.27 -16.07
C ILE A 365 -12.61 -8.08 -14.62
N PHE A 366 -11.38 -7.63 -14.44
CA PHE A 366 -10.84 -7.18 -13.17
C PHE A 366 -10.61 -5.68 -13.21
N ASN A 367 -11.47 -4.91 -12.56
CA ASN A 367 -11.43 -3.46 -12.53
C ASN A 367 -10.97 -2.95 -11.17
N VAL A 368 -9.95 -2.11 -11.16
CA VAL A 368 -9.44 -1.40 -9.99
C VAL A 368 -9.76 0.07 -10.14
N THR A 369 -10.70 0.60 -9.35
CA THR A 369 -11.15 1.99 -9.48
C THR A 369 -10.12 3.01 -8.98
N MET A 370 -10.42 4.30 -9.11
CA MET A 370 -9.51 5.38 -8.69
C MET A 370 -10.22 6.55 -8.02
N GLN A 371 -11.54 6.67 -8.12
CA GLN A 371 -12.31 7.83 -7.66
C GLN A 371 -11.97 8.22 -6.22
N ASN A 372 -11.94 7.24 -5.32
CA ASN A 372 -11.84 7.48 -3.89
C ASN A 372 -10.40 7.66 -3.36
N HIS A 373 -9.39 7.64 -4.26
CA HIS A 373 -7.99 7.80 -3.88
C HIS A 373 -7.74 9.12 -3.14
N SER A 374 -6.93 9.07 -2.08
CA SER A 374 -6.52 10.23 -1.29
C SER A 374 -5.85 11.34 -2.16
N SER A 375 -5.67 12.61 -1.70
CA SER A 375 -6.01 13.14 -0.39
C SER A 375 -7.43 13.73 -0.39
N TYR A 376 -8.03 13.84 0.81
CA TYR A 376 -9.40 14.34 0.98
C TYR A 376 -9.46 15.81 1.42
N GLY A 377 -8.33 16.50 1.46
CA GLY A 377 -8.26 17.89 1.97
C GLY A 377 -8.36 18.97 0.92
N THR A 378 -8.06 18.65 -0.34
CA THR A 378 -8.04 19.62 -1.45
C THR A 378 -9.45 19.92 -1.93
N PRO A 379 -9.85 21.20 -2.05
CA PRO A 379 -11.12 21.57 -2.67
C PRO A 379 -11.04 21.40 -4.20
N TYR A 380 -12.16 21.01 -4.81
CA TYR A 380 -12.33 20.90 -6.24
C TYR A 380 -13.68 21.49 -6.68
N ASP A 381 -13.73 22.19 -7.81
CA ASP A 381 -14.94 22.83 -8.32
C ASP A 381 -16.01 21.80 -8.76
N ASN A 382 -15.59 20.59 -9.09
CA ASN A 382 -16.46 19.48 -9.52
C ASN A 382 -16.79 18.49 -8.39
N PHE A 383 -16.54 18.84 -7.13
CA PHE A 383 -16.85 18.00 -5.97
C PHE A 383 -17.33 18.84 -4.80
N THR A 384 -18.59 18.63 -4.40
CA THR A 384 -19.14 19.23 -3.19
C THR A 384 -19.53 18.14 -2.21
N PRO A 385 -18.93 18.10 -1.00
CA PRO A 385 -19.31 17.12 0.01
C PRO A 385 -20.77 17.29 0.41
N SER A 386 -21.52 16.20 0.46
CA SER A 386 -22.94 16.15 0.88
C SER A 386 -23.13 15.47 2.22
N ILE A 387 -22.20 14.61 2.61
CA ILE A 387 -22.27 13.88 3.87
C ILE A 387 -21.55 14.66 4.97
N GLU A 388 -22.26 14.88 6.07
CA GLU A 388 -21.76 15.56 7.26
C GLU A 388 -21.85 14.63 8.47
N ALA A 389 -20.70 14.18 8.96
CA ALA A 389 -20.60 13.43 10.22
C ALA A 389 -20.83 14.36 11.41
N LYS A 390 -21.59 13.89 12.40
CA LYS A 390 -21.98 14.64 13.60
C LYS A 390 -21.28 14.06 14.82
N PHE A 391 -20.42 14.85 15.42
CA PHE A 391 -19.69 14.51 16.62
C PHE A 391 -19.94 15.56 17.71
N LYS A 392 -19.81 15.14 18.97
CA LYS A 392 -19.99 16.01 20.14
C LYS A 392 -18.71 16.74 20.52
N ASN A 393 -17.57 16.08 20.33
CA ASN A 393 -16.29 16.50 20.92
C ASN A 393 -15.19 16.81 19.90
N THR A 394 -15.39 16.51 18.61
CA THR A 394 -14.36 16.58 17.59
C THR A 394 -14.28 17.93 16.92
N LYS A 395 -13.06 18.45 16.73
CA LYS A 395 -12.80 19.79 16.21
C LYS A 395 -12.90 19.93 14.69
N SER A 396 -12.65 18.86 13.94
CA SER A 396 -12.68 18.89 12.47
C SER A 396 -13.01 17.53 11.89
N THR A 397 -14.04 17.48 11.06
CA THR A 397 -14.50 16.30 10.34
C THR A 397 -14.30 16.41 8.83
N LYS A 398 -13.58 17.43 8.36
CA LYS A 398 -13.47 17.76 6.94
C LYS A 398 -13.01 16.57 6.07
N TYR A 399 -11.96 15.88 6.50
CA TYR A 399 -11.43 14.74 5.74
C TYR A 399 -12.42 13.58 5.71
N LEU A 400 -13.02 13.27 6.86
CA LEU A 400 -14.04 12.24 6.97
C LEU A 400 -15.28 12.57 6.14
N ASN A 401 -15.80 13.81 6.20
CA ASN A 401 -16.96 14.24 5.43
C ASN A 401 -16.71 14.11 3.92
N ASN A 402 -15.53 14.52 3.46
CA ASN A 402 -15.15 14.38 2.06
C ASN A 402 -15.05 12.90 1.65
N TYR A 403 -14.48 12.07 2.49
CA TYR A 403 -14.38 10.63 2.27
C TYR A 403 -15.77 9.97 2.20
N LEU A 404 -16.64 10.20 3.19
CA LEU A 404 -18.00 9.65 3.22
C LEU A 404 -18.83 10.13 2.03
N SER A 405 -18.63 11.37 1.60
CA SER A 405 -19.31 11.88 0.41
C SER A 405 -18.86 11.17 -0.88
N LEU A 406 -17.61 10.76 -0.97
CA LEU A 406 -17.13 9.94 -2.09
C LEU A 406 -17.74 8.53 -2.05
N MET A 407 -17.88 7.93 -0.86
CA MET A 407 -18.58 6.64 -0.70
C MET A 407 -20.02 6.73 -1.24
N LYS A 408 -20.69 7.88 -1.06
CA LYS A 408 -22.02 8.09 -1.61
C LYS A 408 -22.04 8.11 -3.14
N TYR A 409 -21.04 8.70 -3.78
CA TYR A 409 -20.90 8.64 -5.25
C TYR A 409 -20.64 7.20 -5.73
N THR A 410 -19.80 6.44 -5.03
CA THR A 410 -19.60 5.01 -5.33
C THR A 410 -20.90 4.21 -5.16
N ASP A 411 -21.67 4.43 -4.09
CA ASP A 411 -22.96 3.79 -3.85
C ASP A 411 -23.94 4.00 -5.00
N ASP A 412 -24.02 5.25 -5.49
CA ASP A 412 -24.87 5.62 -6.63
C ASP A 412 -24.36 4.96 -7.93
N ALA A 413 -23.05 4.89 -8.15
CA ALA A 413 -22.44 4.24 -9.32
C ALA A 413 -22.66 2.72 -9.31
N VAL A 414 -22.52 2.06 -8.17
CA VAL A 414 -22.85 0.63 -8.01
C VAL A 414 -24.32 0.37 -8.31
N LYS A 415 -25.22 1.21 -7.80
CA LYS A 415 -26.64 1.10 -8.10
C LYS A 415 -26.92 1.20 -9.60
N TYR A 416 -26.24 2.13 -10.30
CA TYR A 416 -26.33 2.27 -11.74
C TYR A 416 -25.84 0.98 -12.44
N LEU A 417 -24.64 0.51 -12.14
CA LEU A 417 -24.05 -0.70 -12.75
C LEU A 417 -24.99 -1.91 -12.62
N LEU A 418 -25.46 -2.20 -11.39
CA LEU A 418 -26.31 -3.37 -11.16
C LEU A 418 -27.70 -3.20 -11.79
N THR A 419 -28.19 -1.98 -11.95
CA THR A 419 -29.46 -1.70 -12.67
C THR A 419 -29.32 -2.02 -14.16
N GLU A 420 -28.24 -1.57 -14.82
CA GLU A 420 -27.95 -1.86 -16.23
C GLU A 420 -27.77 -3.37 -16.45
N LEU A 421 -27.00 -4.03 -15.57
CA LEU A 421 -26.77 -5.47 -15.66
C LEU A 421 -28.04 -6.31 -15.41
N SER A 422 -28.94 -5.83 -14.56
CA SER A 422 -30.26 -6.48 -14.33
C SER A 422 -31.15 -6.45 -15.56
N ALA A 423 -30.95 -5.47 -16.45
CA ALA A 423 -31.68 -5.36 -17.71
C ALA A 423 -31.03 -6.14 -18.88
N SER A 424 -29.84 -6.73 -18.63
CA SER A 424 -29.09 -7.48 -19.64
C SER A 424 -29.56 -8.93 -19.73
N ASP A 425 -29.64 -9.46 -20.97
CA ASP A 425 -29.91 -10.89 -21.23
C ASP A 425 -28.66 -11.79 -20.98
N LYS A 426 -27.46 -11.20 -20.85
CA LYS A 426 -26.22 -11.92 -20.56
C LYS A 426 -26.13 -12.22 -19.07
N LYS A 427 -25.99 -13.49 -18.70
CA LYS A 427 -25.72 -13.85 -17.30
C LYS A 427 -24.43 -13.19 -16.84
N THR A 428 -24.48 -12.49 -15.73
CA THR A 428 -23.33 -11.75 -15.19
C THR A 428 -23.28 -11.87 -13.67
N ILE A 429 -22.10 -12.12 -13.15
CA ILE A 429 -21.75 -12.07 -11.74
C ILE A 429 -20.89 -10.83 -11.52
N VAL A 430 -21.21 -10.07 -10.48
CA VAL A 430 -20.40 -8.93 -10.01
C VAL A 430 -19.84 -9.27 -8.63
N VAL A 431 -18.53 -9.24 -8.51
CA VAL A 431 -17.81 -9.31 -7.23
C VAL A 431 -17.30 -7.90 -6.91
N PHE A 432 -17.73 -7.35 -5.80
CA PHE A 432 -17.36 -5.99 -5.37
C PHE A 432 -16.75 -6.05 -3.97
N PHE A 433 -15.61 -5.39 -3.79
CA PHE A 433 -14.97 -5.23 -2.47
C PHE A 433 -14.05 -4.01 -2.44
N GLY A 434 -13.81 -3.48 -1.23
CA GLY A 434 -12.80 -2.43 -1.03
C GLY A 434 -11.39 -3.01 -0.95
N ASP A 435 -10.39 -2.29 -1.44
CA ASP A 435 -8.99 -2.71 -1.37
C ASP A 435 -8.35 -2.46 0.00
N HIS A 436 -8.77 -1.42 0.71
CA HIS A 436 -8.34 -1.07 2.07
C HIS A 436 -9.19 0.05 2.67
N GLN A 437 -9.09 0.24 3.99
CA GLN A 437 -9.65 1.41 4.67
C GLN A 437 -8.78 2.67 4.45
N PRO A 438 -9.35 3.89 4.65
CA PRO A 438 -8.58 5.13 4.53
C PRO A 438 -7.54 5.28 5.64
N ASN A 439 -6.62 6.22 5.45
CA ASN A 439 -5.58 6.56 6.42
C ASN A 439 -6.13 7.00 7.78
N ASP A 440 -5.30 6.88 8.81
CA ASP A 440 -5.61 7.23 10.21
C ASP A 440 -6.21 8.62 10.34
N TYR A 441 -5.65 9.64 9.67
CA TYR A 441 -6.10 11.03 9.77
C TYR A 441 -7.55 11.26 9.27
N VAL A 442 -8.10 10.32 8.49
CA VAL A 442 -9.49 10.39 8.00
C VAL A 442 -10.46 9.91 9.07
N VAL A 443 -10.11 8.84 9.78
CA VAL A 443 -10.98 8.14 10.75
C VAL A 443 -10.68 8.52 12.21
N GLU A 444 -9.60 9.25 12.48
CA GLU A 444 -9.25 9.74 13.82
C GLU A 444 -10.44 10.39 14.56
N PRO A 445 -11.31 11.20 13.90
CA PRO A 445 -12.50 11.74 14.54
C PRO A 445 -13.45 10.70 15.13
N ILE A 446 -13.55 9.51 14.52
CA ILE A 446 -14.40 8.41 15.02
C ILE A 446 -13.79 7.85 16.30
N TYR A 447 -12.46 7.64 16.33
CA TYR A 447 -11.74 7.17 17.51
C TYR A 447 -11.87 8.16 18.67
N GLU A 448 -11.65 9.45 18.43
CA GLU A 448 -11.81 10.51 19.44
C GLU A 448 -13.22 10.53 20.06
N GLU A 449 -14.27 10.45 19.24
CA GLU A 449 -15.66 10.47 19.70
C GLU A 449 -15.99 9.28 20.59
N ASN A 450 -15.42 8.10 20.29
CA ASN A 450 -15.64 6.85 21.03
C ASN A 450 -14.64 6.66 22.21
N GLY A 451 -13.77 7.64 22.47
CA GLY A 451 -12.78 7.57 23.55
C GLY A 451 -11.69 6.54 23.31
N LEU A 452 -11.42 6.20 22.05
CA LEU A 452 -10.39 5.26 21.62
C LEU A 452 -9.11 6.00 21.21
N ASP A 453 -7.96 5.33 21.30
CA ASP A 453 -6.67 5.88 20.86
C ASP A 453 -6.16 5.14 19.62
N ILE A 454 -6.22 5.81 18.47
CA ILE A 454 -5.76 5.24 17.19
C ILE A 454 -4.27 4.86 17.19
N ASN A 455 -3.46 5.40 18.10
CA ASN A 455 -2.03 5.07 18.24
C ASN A 455 -1.76 3.93 19.22
N ASN A 456 -2.78 3.46 19.95
CA ASN A 456 -2.66 2.39 20.94
C ASN A 456 -3.86 1.45 20.86
N GLN A 457 -4.02 0.82 19.71
CA GLN A 457 -5.14 -0.06 19.39
C GLN A 457 -4.99 -1.44 20.00
N THR A 458 -6.09 -1.98 20.51
CA THR A 458 -6.22 -3.41 20.83
C THR A 458 -6.17 -4.26 19.54
N LEU A 459 -5.98 -5.58 19.68
CA LEU A 459 -6.00 -6.49 18.53
C LEU A 459 -7.34 -6.43 17.79
N GLU A 460 -8.47 -6.35 18.49
CA GLU A 460 -9.80 -6.24 17.92
C GLU A 460 -9.94 -4.94 17.10
N GLU A 461 -9.47 -3.81 17.62
CA GLU A 461 -9.49 -2.52 16.92
C GLU A 461 -8.60 -2.56 15.66
N GLN A 462 -7.43 -3.23 15.74
CA GLN A 462 -6.57 -3.44 14.57
C GLN A 462 -7.26 -4.31 13.51
N GLN A 463 -7.96 -5.37 13.89
CA GLN A 463 -8.74 -6.19 12.96
C GLN A 463 -9.86 -5.39 12.30
N LYS A 464 -10.60 -4.57 13.06
CA LYS A 464 -11.62 -3.67 12.50
C LYS A 464 -11.04 -2.69 11.48
N ARG A 465 -9.78 -2.26 11.65
CA ARG A 465 -9.09 -1.37 10.68
C ARG A 465 -8.75 -2.07 9.36
N GLN A 466 -8.79 -3.38 9.29
CA GLN A 466 -8.55 -4.16 8.07
C GLN A 466 -9.84 -4.69 7.45
N GLN A 467 -10.98 -4.41 8.04
CA GLN A 467 -12.27 -4.89 7.58
C GLN A 467 -12.84 -3.98 6.49
N VAL A 468 -13.20 -4.55 5.34
CA VAL A 468 -13.91 -3.88 4.25
C VAL A 468 -15.16 -4.68 3.87
N PRO A 469 -16.23 -4.05 3.36
CA PRO A 469 -17.39 -4.77 2.89
C PRO A 469 -17.12 -5.45 1.55
N PHE A 470 -17.80 -6.58 1.30
CA PHE A 470 -17.85 -7.22 0.00
C PHE A 470 -19.25 -7.72 -0.29
N PHE A 471 -19.57 -7.83 -1.58
CA PHE A 471 -20.72 -8.59 -2.06
C PHE A 471 -20.40 -9.29 -3.39
N ILE A 472 -21.09 -10.41 -3.62
CA ILE A 472 -21.18 -11.10 -4.91
C ILE A 472 -22.63 -11.07 -5.29
N TRP A 473 -22.94 -10.45 -6.41
CA TRP A 473 -24.29 -10.31 -6.93
C TRP A 473 -24.38 -10.92 -8.32
N ALA A 474 -25.52 -11.51 -8.65
CA ALA A 474 -25.78 -12.00 -9.99
C ALA A 474 -27.12 -11.47 -10.53
N ASN A 475 -27.23 -11.29 -11.85
CA ASN A 475 -28.49 -10.96 -12.50
C ASN A 475 -29.39 -12.20 -12.78
N TYR A 476 -29.09 -13.30 -12.12
CA TYR A 476 -29.85 -14.56 -12.17
C TYR A 476 -29.80 -15.24 -10.80
N ASP A 477 -30.66 -16.26 -10.58
CA ASP A 477 -30.80 -16.90 -9.28
C ASP A 477 -29.49 -17.61 -8.85
N ILE A 478 -28.98 -17.24 -7.69
CA ILE A 478 -27.86 -17.88 -6.98
C ILE A 478 -28.24 -18.17 -5.53
N GLU A 479 -27.50 -19.02 -4.85
CA GLU A 479 -27.64 -19.23 -3.41
C GLU A 479 -27.26 -17.96 -2.66
N GLU A 480 -28.14 -17.52 -1.76
CA GLU A 480 -27.99 -16.28 -1.00
C GLU A 480 -27.33 -16.56 0.36
N GLU A 481 -26.37 -15.75 0.74
CA GLU A 481 -25.74 -15.80 2.07
C GLU A 481 -25.31 -14.39 2.50
N SER A 482 -25.47 -14.07 3.77
CA SER A 482 -25.07 -12.75 4.30
C SER A 482 -24.29 -12.86 5.59
N ASN A 483 -23.63 -11.76 5.99
CA ASN A 483 -22.80 -11.68 7.19
C ASN A 483 -21.59 -12.63 7.21
N LEU A 484 -21.05 -12.97 6.06
CA LEU A 484 -19.81 -13.74 5.96
C LEU A 484 -18.62 -12.93 6.46
N ALA A 485 -17.64 -13.64 7.03
CA ALA A 485 -16.34 -13.07 7.37
C ALA A 485 -15.28 -13.92 6.65
N ILE A 486 -14.56 -13.30 5.72
CA ILE A 486 -13.53 -13.96 4.89
C ILE A 486 -12.22 -13.17 4.93
N SER A 487 -11.11 -13.82 4.53
CA SER A 487 -9.78 -13.21 4.44
C SER A 487 -9.03 -13.73 3.23
#